data_956a0217e36a5aeee93d6ce364ce33bb
#
_entry.id   956a0217e36a5aeee93d6ce364ce33bb
#
_cell.length_a   1.000
_cell.length_b   1.000
_cell.length_c   1.000
_cell.angle_alpha   90.00
_cell.angle_beta   90.00
_cell.angle_gamma   90.00
#
_symmetry.space_group_name_H-M   'P 1'
#
loop_
_entity.id
_entity.type
_entity.pdbx_description
1 polymer ?
#
loop_
_entity_poly.entity_id
_entity_poly.type
_entity_poly.pdbx_seq_one_letter_code
_entity_poly.pdbx_strand_id
1 'polypeptide(L)'
;MSRKIFQRQEYSIYRCSDGFVVHNTNKKFENGHTHVNNFYKAKILVIMAIKREIDDKLSKRDIESLIRLTNDNRYRNQLRDLLERLE
;
A
#
# COMPACT_ATOMS: atom_id res chain seq x y z
N MET A 1 5.65 -3.94 19.69
CA MET A 1 5.08 -2.59 19.76
C MET A 1 5.41 -1.84 18.48
N SER A 2 4.43 -1.19 17.85
CA SER A 2 4.65 -0.46 16.62
C SER A 2 4.96 1.02 16.90
N ARG A 3 5.77 1.61 16.03
CA ARG A 3 6.17 3.00 16.15
C ARG A 3 6.02 3.67 14.79
N LYS A 4 5.30 4.80 14.75
CA LYS A 4 5.16 5.57 13.51
C LYS A 4 6.49 6.23 13.19
N ILE A 5 7.01 5.99 11.99
CA ILE A 5 8.29 6.51 11.52
C ILE A 5 8.17 7.37 10.28
N PHE A 6 6.98 7.44 9.66
CA PHE A 6 6.79 8.19 8.43
C PHE A 6 5.32 8.52 8.26
N GLN A 7 5.05 9.73 7.75
CA GLN A 7 3.69 10.18 7.45
C GLN A 7 3.73 11.02 6.18
N ARG A 8 2.85 10.71 5.24
CA ARG A 8 2.69 11.53 4.04
C ARG A 8 1.23 11.47 3.61
N GLN A 9 0.56 12.64 3.60
CA GLN A 9 -0.88 12.73 3.37
C GLN A 9 -1.61 11.79 4.32
N GLU A 10 -2.53 10.92 3.83
CA GLU A 10 -3.27 9.99 4.66
C GLU A 10 -2.52 8.70 4.99
N TYR A 11 -1.27 8.55 4.52
CA TYR A 11 -0.53 7.30 4.70
C TYR A 11 0.51 7.41 5.80
N SER A 12 0.53 6.44 6.69
CA SER A 12 1.52 6.31 7.76
C SER A 12 2.30 5.02 7.59
N ILE A 13 3.55 5.04 7.98
CA ILE A 13 4.37 3.83 8.04
C ILE A 13 4.78 3.62 9.49
N TYR A 14 4.56 2.41 9.99
CA TYR A 14 4.93 2.01 11.35
C TYR A 14 6.01 0.95 11.30
N ARG A 15 6.96 1.06 12.21
CA ARG A 15 7.96 0.03 12.40
C ARG A 15 7.45 -0.96 13.44
N CYS A 16 7.48 -2.25 13.09
CA CYS A 16 7.04 -3.33 13.96
C CYS A 16 8.23 -4.26 14.24
N SER A 17 8.03 -5.25 15.11
CA SER A 17 9.11 -6.19 15.47
C SER A 17 9.62 -7.00 14.29
N ASP A 18 8.76 -7.27 13.30
CA ASP A 18 9.09 -8.13 12.16
C ASP A 18 8.97 -7.44 10.82
N GLY A 19 9.00 -6.11 10.80
CA GLY A 19 8.95 -5.37 9.54
C GLY A 19 8.24 -4.05 9.66
N PHE A 20 7.48 -3.70 8.64
CA PHE A 20 6.81 -2.40 8.56
C PHE A 20 5.35 -2.59 8.17
N VAL A 21 4.51 -1.65 8.61
CA VAL A 21 3.10 -1.61 8.24
C VAL A 21 2.81 -0.26 7.60
N VAL A 22 2.19 -0.28 6.43
CA VAL A 22 1.66 0.91 5.79
C VAL A 22 0.17 0.97 6.05
N HIS A 23 -0.33 2.12 6.49
CA HIS A 23 -1.74 2.29 6.83
C HIS A 23 -2.29 3.57 6.19
N ASN A 24 -3.42 3.44 5.50
CA ASN A 24 -4.21 4.60 5.06
C ASN A 24 -5.09 5.02 6.24
N THR A 25 -4.77 6.16 6.85
CA THR A 25 -5.44 6.61 8.08
C THR A 25 -6.89 7.02 7.88
N ASN A 26 -7.34 7.14 6.63
CA ASN A 26 -8.75 7.37 6.31
C ASN A 26 -9.57 6.09 6.29
N LYS A 27 -8.94 4.95 6.55
CA LYS A 27 -9.60 3.64 6.61
C LYS A 27 -9.36 3.02 7.96
N LYS A 28 -10.25 2.12 8.37
CA LYS A 28 -10.00 1.32 9.57
C LYS A 28 -8.74 0.49 9.34
N PHE A 29 -7.99 0.26 10.40
CA PHE A 29 -6.71 -0.45 10.30
C PHE A 29 -6.89 -1.81 9.62
N GLU A 30 -7.88 -2.59 10.01
CA GLU A 30 -8.07 -3.93 9.47
C GLU A 30 -8.35 -3.94 7.95
N ASN A 31 -8.87 -2.83 7.40
CA ASN A 31 -9.26 -2.76 5.99
C ASN A 31 -8.27 -1.97 5.13
N GLY A 32 -7.35 -1.24 5.74
CA GLY A 32 -6.51 -0.29 5.02
C GLY A 32 -5.04 -0.37 5.38
N HIS A 33 -4.52 -1.56 5.66
CA HIS A 33 -3.09 -1.70 5.95
C HIS A 33 -2.49 -2.83 5.14
N THR A 34 -1.16 -2.80 5.01
CA THR A 34 -0.40 -3.87 4.41
C THR A 34 0.94 -4.01 5.12
N HIS A 35 1.45 -5.24 5.17
CA HIS A 35 2.74 -5.55 5.79
C HIS A 35 3.83 -5.62 4.75
N VAL A 36 4.96 -4.99 5.04
CA VAL A 36 6.12 -4.94 4.13
C VAL A 36 7.37 -5.21 4.95
N ASN A 37 8.35 -5.88 4.35
CA ASN A 37 9.54 -6.27 5.09
C ASN A 37 10.70 -5.29 5.00
N ASN A 38 10.59 -4.19 4.24
CA ASN A 38 11.60 -3.14 4.31
C ASN A 38 10.98 -1.74 4.12
N PHE A 39 11.66 -0.75 4.67
CA PHE A 39 11.17 0.63 4.70
C PHE A 39 11.13 1.25 3.30
N TYR A 40 12.11 0.95 2.47
CA TYR A 40 12.16 1.49 1.12
C TYR A 40 10.95 1.06 0.30
N LYS A 41 10.61 -0.22 0.38
CA LYS A 41 9.41 -0.74 -0.28
C LYS A 41 8.14 -0.08 0.27
N ALA A 42 8.07 0.13 1.58
CA ALA A 42 6.92 0.78 2.21
C ALA A 42 6.75 2.20 1.65
N LYS A 43 7.83 2.95 1.52
CA LYS A 43 7.77 4.32 0.97
C LYS A 43 7.35 4.32 -0.49
N ILE A 44 7.83 3.37 -1.27
CA ILE A 44 7.44 3.24 -2.69
C ILE A 44 5.93 3.02 -2.79
N LEU A 45 5.39 2.12 -1.97
CA LEU A 45 3.94 1.86 -1.98
C LEU A 45 3.14 3.11 -1.63
N VAL A 46 3.59 3.89 -0.65
CA VAL A 46 2.93 5.15 -0.29
C VAL A 46 2.92 6.11 -1.48
N ILE A 47 4.07 6.30 -2.12
CA ILE A 47 4.19 7.22 -3.26
C ILE A 47 3.30 6.76 -4.40
N MET A 48 3.30 5.48 -4.72
CA MET A 48 2.46 4.93 -5.78
C MET A 48 0.97 5.12 -5.48
N ALA A 49 0.57 4.89 -4.22
CA ALA A 49 -0.81 5.07 -3.80
C ALA A 49 -1.25 6.54 -3.93
N ILE A 50 -0.39 7.47 -3.51
CA ILE A 50 -0.68 8.91 -3.60
C ILE A 50 -0.83 9.35 -5.06
N LYS A 51 0.08 8.90 -5.92
CA LYS A 51 0.08 9.27 -7.34
C LYS A 51 -0.87 8.43 -8.17
N ARG A 52 -1.44 7.38 -7.60
CA ARG A 52 -2.31 6.43 -8.31
C ARG A 52 -1.61 5.85 -9.53
N GLU A 53 -0.38 5.40 -9.33
CA GLU A 53 0.43 4.87 -10.42
C GLU A 53 0.01 3.44 -10.78
N ILE A 54 0.04 3.16 -12.08
CA ILE A 54 -0.14 1.82 -12.63
C ILE A 54 1.15 1.44 -13.33
N ASP A 55 1.75 0.35 -12.90
CA ASP A 55 3.00 -0.15 -13.48
C ASP A 55 2.86 -1.65 -13.70
N ASP A 56 2.97 -2.09 -14.94
CA ASP A 56 2.83 -3.50 -15.30
C ASP A 56 3.98 -4.37 -14.80
N LYS A 57 5.03 -3.76 -14.24
CA LYS A 57 6.14 -4.47 -13.61
C LYS A 57 5.92 -4.75 -12.14
N LEU A 58 4.82 -4.27 -11.57
CA LEU A 58 4.50 -4.53 -10.17
C LEU A 58 4.29 -6.03 -9.93
N SER A 59 4.77 -6.51 -8.80
CA SER A 59 4.49 -7.87 -8.38
C SER A 59 3.03 -8.00 -8.00
N LYS A 60 2.50 -9.22 -8.07
CA LYS A 60 1.14 -9.51 -7.64
C LYS A 60 0.90 -9.03 -6.21
N ARG A 61 1.86 -9.28 -5.33
CA ARG A 61 1.77 -8.88 -3.92
C ARG A 61 1.67 -7.36 -3.76
N ASP A 62 2.45 -6.61 -4.52
CA ASP A 62 2.41 -5.15 -4.47
C ASP A 62 1.08 -4.60 -4.96
N ILE A 63 0.54 -5.20 -6.03
CA ILE A 63 -0.77 -4.81 -6.55
C ILE A 63 -1.84 -5.03 -5.48
N GLU A 64 -1.83 -6.19 -4.84
CA GLU A 64 -2.78 -6.50 -3.77
C GLU A 64 -2.66 -5.52 -2.60
N SER A 65 -1.44 -5.13 -2.26
CA SER A 65 -1.19 -4.14 -1.21
C SER A 65 -1.81 -2.79 -1.57
N LEU A 66 -1.61 -2.33 -2.80
CA LEU A 66 -2.17 -1.05 -3.25
C LEU A 66 -3.71 -1.09 -3.28
N ILE A 67 -4.30 -2.23 -3.64
CA ILE A 67 -5.75 -2.41 -3.61
C ILE A 67 -6.29 -2.20 -2.18
N ARG A 68 -5.60 -2.74 -1.18
CA ARG A 68 -6.00 -2.58 0.22
C ARG A 68 -5.82 -1.14 0.71
N LEU A 69 -4.79 -0.45 0.23
CA LEU A 69 -4.45 0.88 0.73
C LEU A 69 -5.33 1.98 0.17
N THR A 70 -5.74 1.89 -1.10
CA THR A 70 -6.41 3.01 -1.74
C THR A 70 -7.87 3.16 -1.33
N ASN A 71 -8.35 4.42 -1.27
CA ASN A 71 -9.76 4.76 -1.17
C ASN A 71 -10.38 5.04 -2.53
N ASP A 72 -9.57 5.12 -3.57
CA ASP A 72 -10.03 5.51 -4.89
C ASP A 72 -10.54 4.29 -5.65
N ASN A 73 -11.84 4.23 -5.91
CA ASN A 73 -12.45 3.08 -6.58
C ASN A 73 -11.96 2.92 -8.01
N ARG A 74 -11.70 4.03 -8.71
CA ARG A 74 -11.21 3.97 -10.08
C ARG A 74 -9.81 3.35 -10.12
N TYR A 75 -8.94 3.81 -9.23
CA TYR A 75 -7.59 3.25 -9.12
C TYR A 75 -7.63 1.78 -8.72
N ARG A 76 -8.49 1.44 -7.75
CA ARG A 76 -8.65 0.04 -7.32
C ARG A 76 -9.07 -0.85 -8.48
N ASN A 77 -10.00 -0.39 -9.31
CA ASN A 77 -10.45 -1.17 -10.47
C ASN A 77 -9.33 -1.34 -11.49
N GLN A 78 -8.52 -0.31 -11.72
CA GLN A 78 -7.35 -0.41 -12.60
C GLN A 78 -6.35 -1.44 -12.06
N LEU A 79 -6.12 -1.45 -10.76
CA LEU A 79 -5.23 -2.42 -10.12
C LEU A 79 -5.78 -3.84 -10.23
N ARG A 80 -7.08 -4.01 -10.06
CA ARG A 80 -7.71 -5.32 -10.21
C ARG A 80 -7.60 -5.85 -11.64
N ASP A 81 -7.79 -4.99 -12.63
CA ASP A 81 -7.61 -5.37 -14.03
C ASP A 81 -6.17 -5.83 -14.28
N LEU A 82 -5.20 -5.12 -13.73
CA LEU A 82 -3.80 -5.50 -13.85
C LEU A 82 -3.53 -6.85 -13.17
N LEU A 83 -4.09 -7.06 -11.99
CA LEU A 83 -3.95 -8.31 -11.25
C LEU A 83 -4.52 -9.49 -12.05
N GLU A 84 -5.69 -9.31 -12.66
CA GLU A 84 -6.30 -10.36 -13.48
C GLU A 84 -5.42 -10.76 -14.66
N ARG A 85 -4.73 -9.81 -15.26
CA ARG A 85 -3.83 -10.10 -16.38
C ARG A 85 -2.60 -10.90 -15.96
N LEU A 86 -2.24 -10.86 -14.68
CA LEU A 86 -1.10 -11.59 -14.15
C LEU A 86 -1.48 -13.01 -13.70
N GLU A 87 -2.77 -13.28 -13.57
CA GLU A 87 -3.29 -14.60 -13.21
C GLU A 87 -3.70 -15.44 -14.46
#